data_bba154591863fb70befb60a8c59bea73
#
_entry.id   bba154591863fb70befb60a8c59bea73
#
_cell.length_a   1.000
_cell.length_b   1.000
_cell.length_c   1.000
_cell.angle_alpha   90.00
_cell.angle_beta   90.00
_cell.angle_gamma   90.00
#
_symmetry.space_group_name_H-M   'P 1'
#
loop_
_entity.id
_entity.type
_entity.pdbx_description
1 polymer ?
#
loop_
_entity_poly.entity_id
_entity_poly.type
_entity_poly.pdbx_seq_one_letter_code
_entity_poly.pdbx_strand_id
1 'polypeptide(L)'
;MTLPFTKVLIANRGEIAVRVIRACREMGIATVAVFSEADRESLHVLHADFAVAIGPAPAAESYLNQDRIIAAARATGAQAVHPGYGFLAENAAFAEACAAAGLVFIGPPPAAVRAMGDKLAARRVAARVGVPMVPGTSEPLADGAEAARVAAEIGYPVMIKAAMGGGGKGMRLVHDYGELEGALRAAPRRNPDPGRRPRHGRPSG
;
A
#
# COMPACT_ATOMS: atom_id res chain seq x y z
N MET A 1 -8.65 21.72 -24.58
CA MET A 1 -9.01 20.41 -23.98
C MET A 1 -9.90 20.65 -22.79
N THR A 2 -11.08 20.04 -22.73
CA THR A 2 -11.94 20.14 -21.56
C THR A 2 -11.38 19.18 -20.50
N LEU A 3 -11.08 19.69 -19.30
CA LEU A 3 -10.60 18.86 -18.20
C LEU A 3 -11.74 17.97 -17.70
N PRO A 4 -11.48 16.72 -17.33
CA PRO A 4 -12.51 15.78 -16.86
C PRO A 4 -13.08 16.16 -15.48
N PHE A 5 -12.38 17.01 -14.74
CA PHE A 5 -12.77 17.54 -13.43
C PHE A 5 -12.10 18.89 -13.18
N THR A 6 -12.68 19.72 -12.33
CA THR A 6 -12.22 21.07 -12.01
C THR A 6 -11.73 21.21 -10.56
N LYS A 7 -11.96 20.21 -9.72
CA LYS A 7 -11.54 20.21 -8.31
C LYS A 7 -11.08 18.82 -7.87
N VAL A 8 -9.90 18.74 -7.28
CA VAL A 8 -9.24 17.51 -6.81
C VAL A 8 -8.98 17.61 -5.31
N LEU A 9 -9.36 16.56 -4.56
CA LEU A 9 -8.90 16.37 -3.18
C LEU A 9 -7.61 15.58 -3.20
N ILE A 10 -6.60 16.04 -2.45
CA ILE A 10 -5.31 15.38 -2.30
C ILE A 10 -5.32 14.60 -0.98
N ALA A 11 -5.47 13.28 -1.06
CA ALA A 11 -5.53 12.38 0.10
C ALA A 11 -4.13 11.99 0.59
N ASN A 12 -3.30 12.99 0.83
CA ASN A 12 -1.93 12.83 1.30
C ASN A 12 -1.45 14.11 2.02
N ARG A 13 -0.21 14.13 2.47
CA ARG A 13 0.42 15.24 3.18
C ARG A 13 1.86 15.50 2.71
N GLY A 14 2.49 16.52 3.28
CA GLY A 14 3.90 16.80 3.09
C GLY A 14 4.25 17.16 1.64
N GLU A 15 5.44 16.75 1.22
CA GLU A 15 6.01 17.14 -0.08
C GLU A 15 5.20 16.64 -1.28
N ILE A 16 4.66 15.40 -1.20
CA ILE A 16 3.87 14.85 -2.31
C ILE A 16 2.57 15.63 -2.50
N ALA A 17 1.91 16.04 -1.41
CA ALA A 17 0.71 16.86 -1.50
C ALA A 17 1.03 18.22 -2.12
N VAL A 18 2.13 18.87 -1.72
CA VAL A 18 2.60 20.13 -2.34
C VAL A 18 2.90 19.95 -3.83
N ARG A 19 3.52 18.83 -4.22
CA ARG A 19 3.81 18.53 -5.63
C ARG A 19 2.53 18.40 -6.46
N VAL A 20 1.54 17.68 -5.95
CA VAL A 20 0.24 17.52 -6.63
C VAL A 20 -0.50 18.86 -6.70
N ILE A 21 -0.50 19.65 -5.63
CA ILE A 21 -1.12 21.00 -5.62
C ILE A 21 -0.51 21.89 -6.71
N ARG A 22 0.82 21.89 -6.86
CA ARG A 22 1.49 22.65 -7.91
C ARG A 22 1.05 22.23 -9.31
N ALA A 23 1.04 20.92 -9.58
CA ALA A 23 0.59 20.40 -10.87
C ALA A 23 -0.87 20.76 -11.16
N CYS A 24 -1.76 20.63 -10.19
CA CYS A 24 -3.17 21.04 -10.33
C CYS A 24 -3.30 22.54 -10.63
N ARG A 25 -2.53 23.37 -9.94
CA ARG A 25 -2.52 24.82 -10.17
C ARG A 25 -2.09 25.19 -11.60
N GLU A 26 -1.03 24.54 -12.12
CA GLU A 26 -0.55 24.72 -13.50
C GLU A 26 -1.61 24.30 -14.52
N MET A 27 -2.46 23.35 -14.18
CA MET A 27 -3.58 22.88 -15.00
C MET A 27 -4.88 23.69 -14.82
N GLY A 28 -4.92 24.66 -13.91
CA GLY A 28 -6.15 25.41 -13.59
C GLY A 28 -7.20 24.59 -12.83
N ILE A 29 -6.77 23.56 -12.07
CA ILE A 29 -7.63 22.70 -11.27
C ILE A 29 -7.56 23.14 -9.80
N ALA A 30 -8.72 23.41 -9.20
CA ALA A 30 -8.81 23.75 -7.78
C ALA A 30 -8.43 22.55 -6.89
N THR A 31 -7.80 22.83 -5.75
CA THR A 31 -7.23 21.81 -4.87
C THR A 31 -7.85 21.84 -3.47
N VAL A 32 -8.09 20.67 -2.91
CA VAL A 32 -8.49 20.47 -1.52
C VAL A 32 -7.40 19.68 -0.80
N ALA A 33 -6.70 20.28 0.15
CA ALA A 33 -5.83 19.56 1.06
C ALA A 33 -6.63 18.96 2.21
N VAL A 34 -6.26 17.78 2.66
CA VAL A 34 -6.71 17.24 3.94
C VAL A 34 -5.57 17.28 4.93
N PHE A 35 -5.88 17.45 6.22
CA PHE A 35 -4.85 17.51 7.24
C PHE A 35 -5.30 16.94 8.59
N SER A 36 -4.38 16.25 9.27
CA SER A 36 -4.54 15.91 10.69
C SER A 36 -4.26 17.13 11.56
N GLU A 37 -4.65 17.11 12.84
CA GLU A 37 -4.37 18.18 13.78
C GLU A 37 -2.89 18.59 13.83
N ALA A 38 -1.98 17.60 13.70
CA ALA A 38 -0.54 17.85 13.72
C ALA A 38 -0.02 18.58 12.46
N ASP A 39 -0.76 18.52 11.36
CA ASP A 39 -0.33 19.06 10.08
C ASP A 39 -1.04 20.38 9.71
N ARG A 40 -1.77 21.00 10.64
CA ARG A 40 -2.59 22.22 10.42
C ARG A 40 -1.82 23.38 9.75
N GLU A 41 -0.56 23.55 10.10
CA GLU A 41 0.31 24.62 9.59
C GLU A 41 1.29 24.13 8.50
N SER A 42 1.09 22.92 8.00
CA SER A 42 1.97 22.34 6.99
C SER A 42 1.81 23.02 5.62
N LEU A 43 2.89 23.07 4.84
CA LEU A 43 2.94 23.75 3.55
C LEU A 43 1.83 23.33 2.58
N HIS A 44 1.44 22.07 2.57
CA HIS A 44 0.39 21.60 1.68
C HIS A 44 -0.98 22.20 2.03
N VAL A 45 -1.22 22.48 3.32
CA VAL A 45 -2.45 23.17 3.79
C VAL A 45 -2.46 24.63 3.34
N LEU A 46 -1.30 25.30 3.50
CA LEU A 46 -1.15 26.71 3.13
C LEU A 46 -1.19 26.94 1.61
N HIS A 47 -0.82 25.94 0.82
CA HIS A 47 -0.73 26.08 -0.64
C HIS A 47 -1.99 25.66 -1.38
N ALA A 48 -2.90 24.91 -0.76
CA ALA A 48 -4.16 24.48 -1.38
C ALA A 48 -5.20 25.61 -1.41
N ASP A 49 -6.15 25.53 -2.34
CA ASP A 49 -7.25 26.48 -2.43
C ASP A 49 -8.27 26.29 -1.29
N PHE A 50 -8.43 25.04 -0.84
CA PHE A 50 -9.28 24.64 0.29
C PHE A 50 -8.54 23.65 1.18
N ALA A 51 -8.89 23.64 2.47
CA ALA A 51 -8.31 22.68 3.42
C ALA A 51 -9.38 22.15 4.38
N VAL A 52 -9.32 20.84 4.68
CA VAL A 52 -10.29 20.15 5.55
C VAL A 52 -9.56 19.33 6.60
N ALA A 53 -9.88 19.57 7.87
CA ALA A 53 -9.40 18.75 8.97
C ALA A 53 -10.06 17.37 8.92
N ILE A 54 -9.25 16.31 9.00
CA ILE A 54 -9.70 14.92 8.91
C ILE A 54 -9.47 14.12 10.19
N GLY A 55 -9.09 14.76 11.29
CA GLY A 55 -8.98 14.15 12.59
C GLY A 55 -7.63 14.34 13.28
N PRO A 56 -7.39 13.55 14.36
CA PRO A 56 -6.20 13.67 15.19
C PRO A 56 -4.93 13.24 14.47
N ALA A 57 -3.78 13.43 15.13
CA ALA A 57 -2.45 13.15 14.58
C ALA A 57 -2.22 11.69 14.11
N PRO A 58 -2.71 10.63 14.78
CA PRO A 58 -2.51 9.26 14.33
C PRO A 58 -3.10 9.04 12.93
N ALA A 59 -2.27 8.49 12.01
CA ALA A 59 -2.68 8.26 10.62
C ALA A 59 -3.90 7.33 10.48
N ALA A 60 -4.04 6.34 11.37
CA ALA A 60 -5.20 5.44 11.37
C ALA A 60 -6.54 6.16 11.60
N GLU A 61 -6.50 7.30 12.31
CA GLU A 61 -7.66 8.10 12.63
C GLU A 61 -7.85 9.31 11.70
N SER A 62 -6.94 9.50 10.76
CA SER A 62 -6.92 10.62 9.81
C SER A 62 -6.67 10.16 8.37
N TYR A 63 -5.44 10.14 7.91
CA TYR A 63 -5.05 9.86 6.51
C TYR A 63 -5.36 8.42 6.02
N LEU A 64 -5.49 7.44 6.92
CA LEU A 64 -5.91 6.08 6.60
C LEU A 64 -7.41 5.84 6.79
N ASN A 65 -8.14 6.85 7.26
CA ASN A 65 -9.59 6.76 7.42
C ASN A 65 -10.28 7.18 6.12
N GLN A 66 -10.63 6.20 5.29
CA GLN A 66 -11.23 6.42 3.98
C GLN A 66 -12.57 7.17 4.05
N ASP A 67 -13.37 6.94 5.10
CA ASP A 67 -14.68 7.58 5.23
C ASP A 67 -14.53 9.09 5.46
N ARG A 68 -13.56 9.52 6.26
CA ARG A 68 -13.25 10.94 6.48
C ARG A 68 -12.75 11.62 5.20
N ILE A 69 -11.92 10.92 4.41
CA ILE A 69 -11.42 11.42 3.12
C ILE A 69 -12.59 11.61 2.14
N ILE A 70 -13.46 10.61 2.01
CA ILE A 70 -14.65 10.68 1.12
C ILE A 70 -15.63 11.77 1.59
N ALA A 71 -15.85 11.87 2.90
CA ALA A 71 -16.70 12.93 3.46
C ALA A 71 -16.14 14.33 3.15
N ALA A 72 -14.82 14.52 3.29
CA ALA A 72 -14.15 15.77 2.93
C ALA A 72 -14.28 16.12 1.44
N ALA A 73 -14.15 15.11 0.55
CA ALA A 73 -14.33 15.28 -0.88
C ALA A 73 -15.75 15.73 -1.23
N ARG A 74 -16.75 15.10 -0.65
CA ARG A 74 -18.16 15.45 -0.84
C ARG A 74 -18.48 16.83 -0.31
N ALA A 75 -18.04 17.15 0.90
CA ALA A 75 -18.30 18.46 1.53
C ALA A 75 -17.70 19.64 0.76
N THR A 76 -16.60 19.42 0.04
CA THR A 76 -15.92 20.45 -0.75
C THR A 76 -16.31 20.45 -2.22
N GLY A 77 -17.13 19.49 -2.66
CA GLY A 77 -17.49 19.31 -4.06
C GLY A 77 -16.30 18.91 -4.95
N ALA A 78 -15.29 18.23 -4.38
CA ALA A 78 -14.23 17.62 -5.17
C ALA A 78 -14.81 16.50 -6.06
N GLN A 79 -14.34 16.40 -7.29
CA GLN A 79 -14.80 15.45 -8.29
C GLN A 79 -13.83 14.27 -8.44
N ALA A 80 -12.59 14.48 -8.00
CA ALA A 80 -11.54 13.48 -8.05
C ALA A 80 -10.72 13.47 -6.77
N VAL A 81 -10.07 12.33 -6.49
CA VAL A 81 -9.16 12.13 -5.36
C VAL A 81 -7.81 11.67 -5.88
N HIS A 82 -6.75 12.42 -5.54
CA HIS A 82 -5.37 12.03 -5.80
C HIS A 82 -4.74 11.48 -4.51
N PRO A 83 -4.43 10.20 -4.43
CA PRO A 83 -3.91 9.58 -3.20
C PRO A 83 -2.42 9.85 -2.96
N GLY A 84 -1.67 10.40 -3.93
CA GLY A 84 -0.22 10.48 -3.87
C GLY A 84 0.44 9.10 -3.90
N TYR A 85 1.37 8.86 -2.98
CA TYR A 85 1.96 7.55 -2.69
C TYR A 85 1.89 7.25 -1.19
N GLY A 86 1.98 5.96 -0.81
CA GLY A 86 1.75 5.54 0.58
C GLY A 86 0.29 5.71 1.01
N PHE A 87 0.02 5.70 2.31
CA PHE A 87 -1.33 5.77 2.88
C PHE A 87 -2.36 4.90 2.12
N LEU A 88 -3.33 5.52 1.46
CA LEU A 88 -4.40 4.85 0.73
C LEU A 88 -4.10 4.65 -0.77
N ALA A 89 -2.93 5.05 -1.27
CA ALA A 89 -2.60 4.97 -2.69
C ALA A 89 -2.60 3.54 -3.25
N GLU A 90 -2.24 2.56 -2.42
CA GLU A 90 -2.19 1.14 -2.77
C GLU A 90 -3.38 0.35 -2.19
N ASN A 91 -4.44 1.05 -1.76
CA ASN A 91 -5.61 0.44 -1.16
C ASN A 91 -6.74 0.30 -2.20
N ALA A 92 -6.95 -0.92 -2.69
CA ALA A 92 -7.99 -1.21 -3.68
C ALA A 92 -9.41 -0.92 -3.17
N ALA A 93 -9.67 -1.16 -1.87
CA ALA A 93 -10.98 -0.88 -1.27
C ALA A 93 -11.26 0.63 -1.24
N PHE A 94 -10.24 1.46 -1.03
CA PHE A 94 -10.38 2.91 -1.12
C PHE A 94 -10.70 3.38 -2.54
N ALA A 95 -10.04 2.82 -3.55
CA ALA A 95 -10.34 3.15 -4.94
C ALA A 95 -11.79 2.75 -5.32
N GLU A 96 -12.29 1.61 -4.81
CA GLU A 96 -13.69 1.19 -4.96
C GLU A 96 -14.64 2.12 -4.22
N ALA A 97 -14.32 2.52 -2.99
CA ALA A 97 -15.12 3.44 -2.21
C ALA A 97 -15.22 4.83 -2.86
N CYS A 98 -14.14 5.32 -3.49
CA CYS A 98 -14.17 6.54 -4.30
C CYS A 98 -15.15 6.40 -5.47
N ALA A 99 -15.06 5.30 -6.24
CA ALA A 99 -15.97 5.05 -7.36
C ALA A 99 -17.44 4.96 -6.91
N ALA A 100 -17.73 4.24 -5.82
CA ALA A 100 -19.05 4.17 -5.22
C ALA A 100 -19.58 5.53 -4.73
N ALA A 101 -18.68 6.43 -4.38
CA ALA A 101 -19.00 7.81 -3.99
C ALA A 101 -19.18 8.77 -5.18
N GLY A 102 -19.01 8.31 -6.42
CA GLY A 102 -19.03 9.13 -7.63
C GLY A 102 -17.77 9.97 -7.82
N LEU A 103 -16.66 9.62 -7.15
CA LEU A 103 -15.38 10.30 -7.23
C LEU A 103 -14.43 9.57 -8.19
N VAL A 104 -13.72 10.30 -9.02
CA VAL A 104 -12.64 9.75 -9.85
C VAL A 104 -11.42 9.49 -8.98
N PHE A 105 -11.01 8.24 -8.81
CA PHE A 105 -9.73 7.90 -8.20
C PHE A 105 -8.61 8.11 -9.23
N ILE A 106 -7.68 9.04 -8.95
CA ILE A 106 -6.53 9.31 -9.83
C ILE A 106 -5.45 8.30 -9.53
N GLY A 107 -5.50 7.19 -10.24
CA GLY A 107 -4.62 6.04 -10.04
C GLY A 107 -5.05 4.84 -10.88
N PRO A 108 -4.40 3.68 -10.70
CA PRO A 108 -4.78 2.47 -11.41
C PRO A 108 -6.17 1.95 -10.95
N PRO A 109 -6.86 1.18 -11.78
CA PRO A 109 -8.13 0.58 -11.40
C PRO A 109 -7.95 -0.40 -10.21
N PRO A 110 -8.98 -0.61 -9.38
CA PRO A 110 -8.89 -1.46 -8.17
C PRO A 110 -8.33 -2.86 -8.42
N ALA A 111 -8.67 -3.46 -9.56
CA ALA A 111 -8.15 -4.78 -9.95
C ALA A 111 -6.63 -4.78 -10.15
N ALA A 112 -6.07 -3.72 -10.74
CA ALA A 112 -4.63 -3.57 -10.91
C ALA A 112 -3.93 -3.32 -9.57
N VAL A 113 -4.53 -2.50 -8.68
CA VAL A 113 -4.00 -2.30 -7.32
C VAL A 113 -3.92 -3.63 -6.57
N ARG A 114 -4.98 -4.46 -6.62
CA ARG A 114 -4.98 -5.79 -5.99
C ARG A 114 -3.92 -6.72 -6.58
N ALA A 115 -3.81 -6.76 -7.90
CA ALA A 115 -2.86 -7.64 -8.59
C ALA A 115 -1.40 -7.29 -8.27
N MET A 116 -1.09 -6.00 -8.05
CA MET A 116 0.26 -5.52 -7.76
C MET A 116 0.55 -5.40 -6.25
N GLY A 117 -0.47 -5.41 -5.40
CA GLY A 117 -0.32 -5.31 -3.95
C GLY A 117 0.23 -6.58 -3.29
N ASP A 118 0.03 -7.75 -3.89
CA ASP A 118 0.64 -9.00 -3.49
C ASP A 118 1.94 -9.24 -4.26
N LYS A 119 3.06 -9.41 -3.54
CA LYS A 119 4.40 -9.55 -4.15
C LYS A 119 4.53 -10.77 -5.07
N LEU A 120 3.88 -11.87 -4.72
CA LEU A 120 3.94 -13.10 -5.52
C LEU A 120 3.03 -12.99 -6.74
N ALA A 121 1.85 -12.39 -6.59
CA ALA A 121 0.96 -12.09 -7.70
C ALA A 121 1.63 -11.11 -8.70
N ALA A 122 2.27 -10.06 -8.20
CA ALA A 122 3.00 -9.10 -9.02
C ALA A 122 4.13 -9.76 -9.81
N ARG A 123 4.90 -10.67 -9.19
CA ARG A 123 5.93 -11.45 -9.90
C ARG A 123 5.34 -12.33 -11.00
N ARG A 124 4.22 -13.01 -10.75
CA ARG A 124 3.52 -13.82 -11.76
C ARG A 124 3.05 -12.97 -12.95
N VAL A 125 2.51 -11.78 -12.67
CA VAL A 125 2.12 -10.83 -13.72
C VAL A 125 3.33 -10.37 -14.53
N ALA A 126 4.41 -9.95 -13.86
CA ALA A 126 5.65 -9.51 -14.51
C ALA A 126 6.26 -10.61 -15.41
N ALA A 127 6.29 -11.85 -14.92
CA ALA A 127 6.76 -13.00 -15.70
C ALA A 127 5.95 -13.21 -16.99
N ARG A 128 4.61 -13.13 -16.89
CA ARG A 128 3.71 -13.32 -18.06
C ARG A 128 3.89 -12.29 -19.15
N VAL A 129 4.25 -11.06 -18.78
CA VAL A 129 4.44 -9.97 -19.74
C VAL A 129 5.92 -9.76 -20.13
N GLY A 130 6.80 -10.67 -19.73
CA GLY A 130 8.21 -10.66 -20.11
C GLY A 130 9.06 -9.58 -19.47
N VAL A 131 8.64 -9.01 -18.32
CA VAL A 131 9.46 -8.05 -17.57
C VAL A 131 10.65 -8.78 -16.95
N PRO A 132 11.91 -8.35 -17.19
CA PRO A 132 13.08 -8.91 -16.54
C PRO A 132 12.97 -8.84 -15.01
N MET A 133 13.24 -9.94 -14.34
CA MET A 133 13.15 -10.03 -12.89
C MET A 133 14.42 -10.59 -12.29
N VAL A 134 14.76 -10.13 -11.10
CA VAL A 134 15.80 -10.77 -10.28
C VAL A 134 15.36 -12.21 -10.00
N PRO A 135 16.25 -13.23 -10.14
CA PRO A 135 15.96 -14.62 -9.79
C PRO A 135 15.36 -14.74 -8.38
N GLY A 136 14.41 -15.63 -8.19
CA GLY A 136 13.74 -15.82 -6.90
C GLY A 136 12.45 -16.65 -7.04
N THR A 137 11.85 -17.03 -5.91
CA THR A 137 10.65 -17.84 -5.86
C THR A 137 9.38 -17.06 -6.23
N SER A 138 8.45 -17.76 -6.88
CA SER A 138 7.11 -17.26 -7.18
C SER A 138 6.08 -17.67 -6.12
N GLU A 139 6.45 -18.62 -5.25
CA GLU A 139 5.64 -19.16 -4.18
C GLU A 139 6.43 -19.11 -2.86
N PRO A 140 5.73 -19.08 -1.70
CA PRO A 140 6.38 -19.25 -0.42
C PRO A 140 7.05 -20.62 -0.36
N LEU A 141 8.27 -20.68 0.17
CA LEU A 141 8.98 -21.94 0.37
C LEU A 141 8.31 -22.72 1.49
N ALA A 142 8.15 -24.03 1.29
CA ALA A 142 7.48 -24.91 2.24
C ALA A 142 8.33 -25.16 3.49
N ASP A 143 9.64 -25.37 3.30
CA ASP A 143 10.58 -25.72 4.36
C ASP A 143 12.02 -25.27 4.07
N GLY A 144 12.92 -25.61 5.00
CA GLY A 144 14.35 -25.30 4.89
C GLY A 144 15.08 -26.08 3.80
N ALA A 145 14.63 -27.30 3.49
CA ALA A 145 15.26 -28.13 2.45
C ALA A 145 14.95 -27.55 1.06
N GLU A 146 13.72 -27.12 0.83
CA GLU A 146 13.35 -26.42 -0.39
C GLU A 146 14.08 -25.08 -0.52
N ALA A 147 14.24 -24.35 0.58
CA ALA A 147 14.99 -23.09 0.60
C ALA A 147 16.47 -23.32 0.21
N ALA A 148 17.09 -24.39 0.71
CA ALA A 148 18.46 -24.75 0.38
C ALA A 148 18.63 -25.10 -1.11
N ARG A 149 17.71 -25.90 -1.66
CA ARG A 149 17.71 -26.26 -3.09
C ARG A 149 17.58 -25.03 -3.98
N VAL A 150 16.61 -24.18 -3.69
CA VAL A 150 16.37 -22.96 -4.47
C VAL A 150 17.53 -21.97 -4.35
N ALA A 151 18.12 -21.80 -3.15
CA ALA A 151 19.29 -20.96 -2.96
C ALA A 151 20.51 -21.45 -3.76
N ALA A 152 20.71 -22.78 -3.84
CA ALA A 152 21.77 -23.37 -4.66
C ALA A 152 21.53 -23.18 -6.17
N GLU A 153 20.27 -23.24 -6.63
CA GLU A 153 19.90 -23.01 -8.04
C GLU A 153 20.09 -21.54 -8.44
N ILE A 154 19.75 -20.60 -7.57
CA ILE A 154 19.88 -19.14 -7.82
C ILE A 154 21.36 -18.72 -7.76
N GLY A 155 22.15 -19.34 -6.89
CA GLY A 155 23.51 -18.95 -6.55
C GLY A 155 23.57 -17.92 -5.40
N TYR A 156 24.57 -18.09 -4.53
CA TYR A 156 24.81 -17.14 -3.43
C TYR A 156 25.55 -15.89 -3.90
N PRO A 157 25.35 -14.72 -3.26
CA PRO A 157 24.49 -14.50 -2.09
C PRO A 157 23.01 -14.43 -2.45
N VAL A 158 22.14 -14.93 -1.57
CA VAL A 158 20.68 -14.86 -1.70
C VAL A 158 20.05 -14.01 -0.59
N MET A 159 18.92 -13.38 -0.88
CA MET A 159 18.18 -12.62 0.11
C MET A 159 16.90 -13.34 0.53
N ILE A 160 16.81 -13.73 1.80
CA ILE A 160 15.60 -14.27 2.40
C ILE A 160 14.70 -13.11 2.84
N LYS A 161 13.41 -13.20 2.50
CA LYS A 161 12.37 -12.23 2.88
C LYS A 161 11.22 -12.95 3.55
N ALA A 162 10.69 -12.39 4.64
CA ALA A 162 9.44 -12.87 5.21
C ALA A 162 8.29 -12.67 4.21
N ALA A 163 7.39 -13.66 4.12
CA ALA A 163 6.21 -13.60 3.23
C ALA A 163 5.29 -12.42 3.59
N MET A 164 5.22 -12.08 4.88
CA MET A 164 4.47 -10.96 5.43
C MET A 164 5.46 -9.90 5.94
N GLY A 165 5.81 -8.92 5.14
CA GLY A 165 6.72 -7.85 5.55
C GLY A 165 6.84 -6.77 4.47
N GLY A 166 6.85 -5.50 4.88
CA GLY A 166 7.05 -4.31 4.04
C GLY A 166 8.24 -3.48 4.52
N GLY A 167 8.75 -2.62 3.64
CA GLY A 167 9.77 -1.63 4.01
C GLY A 167 11.12 -2.18 4.46
N GLY A 168 11.52 -3.36 3.98
CA GLY A 168 12.84 -3.94 4.29
C GLY A 168 12.91 -4.69 5.63
N LYS A 169 11.87 -4.67 6.43
CA LYS A 169 11.84 -5.42 7.71
C LYS A 169 11.75 -6.92 7.46
N GLY A 170 12.61 -7.70 8.14
CA GLY A 170 12.66 -9.16 8.00
C GLY A 170 13.38 -9.67 6.75
N MET A 171 14.20 -8.85 6.08
CA MET A 171 15.14 -9.28 5.05
C MET A 171 16.48 -9.68 5.66
N ARG A 172 17.05 -10.78 5.17
CA ARG A 172 18.39 -11.26 5.55
C ARG A 172 19.17 -11.64 4.31
N LEU A 173 20.39 -11.12 4.18
CA LEU A 173 21.36 -11.56 3.20
C LEU A 173 22.04 -12.82 3.73
N VAL A 174 22.20 -13.81 2.87
CA VAL A 174 22.79 -15.11 3.16
C VAL A 174 23.88 -15.34 2.13
N HIS A 175 25.12 -15.48 2.58
CA HIS A 175 26.29 -15.58 1.71
C HIS A 175 26.65 -17.02 1.33
N ASP A 176 26.22 -18.00 2.13
CA ASP A 176 26.50 -19.40 1.91
C ASP A 176 25.42 -20.31 2.56
N TYR A 177 25.57 -21.60 2.35
CA TYR A 177 24.67 -22.62 2.90
C TYR A 177 24.66 -22.64 4.43
N GLY A 178 25.80 -22.38 5.09
CA GLY A 178 25.92 -22.43 6.56
C GLY A 178 25.08 -21.37 7.25
N GLU A 179 24.94 -20.20 6.63
CA GLU A 179 24.12 -19.10 7.16
C GLU A 179 22.61 -19.31 6.96
N LEU A 180 22.22 -20.14 5.98
CA LEU A 180 20.84 -20.31 5.53
C LEU A 180 19.90 -20.74 6.65
N GLU A 181 20.28 -21.77 7.41
CA GLU A 181 19.45 -22.33 8.48
C GLU A 181 19.20 -21.31 9.61
N GLY A 182 20.22 -20.57 10.00
CA GLY A 182 20.12 -19.48 10.98
C GLY A 182 19.21 -18.35 10.51
N ALA A 183 19.31 -17.99 9.25
CA ALA A 183 18.49 -16.95 8.63
C ALA A 183 17.01 -17.36 8.55
N LEU A 184 16.73 -18.63 8.21
CA LEU A 184 15.35 -19.18 8.16
C LEU A 184 14.69 -19.25 9.55
N ARG A 185 15.44 -19.64 10.58
CA ARG A 185 14.93 -19.68 11.97
C ARG A 185 14.58 -18.28 12.50
N ALA A 186 15.33 -17.28 12.09
CA ALA A 186 15.13 -15.91 12.52
C ALA A 186 14.13 -15.10 11.67
N ALA A 187 13.68 -15.66 10.52
CA ALA A 187 12.62 -15.08 9.73
C ALA A 187 11.28 -15.24 10.47
N PRO A 188 10.45 -14.18 10.62
CA PRO A 188 9.17 -14.29 11.31
C PRO A 188 8.28 -15.32 10.62
N ARG A 189 7.92 -16.38 11.35
CA ARG A 189 6.97 -17.40 10.89
C ARG A 189 5.58 -16.82 10.82
N ARG A 190 4.77 -17.31 9.89
CA ARG A 190 3.34 -17.02 9.84
C ARG A 190 2.73 -17.41 11.20
N ASN A 191 2.25 -16.43 11.98
CA ASN A 191 1.42 -16.76 13.14
C ASN A 191 0.14 -17.43 12.60
N PRO A 192 -0.21 -18.65 13.02
CA PRO A 192 -1.47 -19.24 12.62
C PRO A 192 -2.59 -18.28 13.08
N ASP A 193 -3.56 -18.07 12.21
CA ASP A 193 -4.74 -17.22 12.38
C ASP A 193 -5.28 -17.28 13.82
N PRO A 194 -5.29 -16.18 14.59
CA PRO A 194 -5.81 -16.18 15.95
C PRO A 194 -7.32 -16.44 16.03
N GLY A 195 -8.01 -16.56 14.88
CA GLY A 195 -9.46 -16.83 14.80
C GLY A 195 -9.85 -18.31 14.82
N ARG A 196 -8.92 -19.26 14.68
CA ARG A 196 -9.23 -20.69 14.73
C ARG A 196 -9.20 -21.21 16.16
N ARG A 197 -10.29 -20.98 16.94
CA ARG A 197 -10.51 -21.70 18.21
C ARG A 197 -10.64 -23.19 17.91
N PRO A 198 -9.93 -24.07 18.68
CA PRO A 198 -10.15 -25.51 18.57
C PRO A 198 -11.60 -25.82 18.95
N ARG A 199 -12.30 -26.52 18.08
CA ARG A 199 -13.61 -27.08 18.43
C ARG A 199 -13.39 -28.11 19.53
N HIS A 200 -13.65 -27.75 20.76
CA HIS A 200 -13.78 -28.72 21.84
C HIS A 200 -14.95 -29.63 21.52
N GLY A 201 -14.64 -30.90 21.24
CA GLY A 201 -15.63 -31.97 21.17
C GLY A 201 -16.41 -32.04 22.47
N ARG A 202 -17.72 -32.00 22.40
CA ARG A 202 -18.61 -32.33 23.53
C ARG A 202 -18.41 -33.82 23.81
N PRO A 203 -18.22 -34.23 25.07
CA PRO A 203 -18.38 -35.62 25.42
C PRO A 203 -19.87 -35.95 25.35
N SER A 204 -20.17 -37.05 24.66
CA SER A 204 -21.46 -37.73 24.74
C SER A 204 -21.63 -38.35 26.13
N GLY A 205 -22.64 -37.97 26.82
CA GLY A 205 -23.21 -38.56 27.99
C GLY A 205 -24.70 -38.34 27.95
#